data_3f8e75b0a9c582296218231c75b11aaa
#
_entry.id   3f8e75b0a9c582296218231c75b11aaa
#
_cell.length_a   1.000
_cell.length_b   1.000
_cell.length_c   1.000
_cell.angle_alpha   90.00
_cell.angle_beta   90.00
_cell.angle_gamma   90.00
#
_symmetry.space_group_name_H-M   'P 1'
#
loop_
_entity.id
_entity.type
_entity.pdbx_description
1 polymer ?
#
loop_
_entity_poly.entity_id
_entity_poly.type
_entity_poly.pdbx_seq_one_letter_code
_entity_poly.pdbx_strand_id
1 'polypeptide(L)'
;MKHLLVSFLKERYSWFIRQLSKKNQHCDVLKQVCYLMSFPNNNHGLIEALKNEYDVVVLYTKSCEEEARYLQNIGVSIYCLDTMSGLVRGVRQLSQSKVVIADNYFACLGDISFKETQTVYQLWHATGAIKQFGLEDKTAMKRSKKDKERFRRVYDAFDYVFVASERMGDVFKRSYGFSDEQILLTGFARTDYLVNQMEQTQQTDKRHILYLPTYRENSSLENWLLDIEYLSGQLSQQDLLQVKLHPHVTMTQKFAAKNVEWIVSTQSADDYIKQADVLITDYSSVAFDFTLANPEKQLIMYWPDEMIYNKTTGIQQAIKQDFPQPVAYTTLEILNQLNDTQKIDNQKFNQLWNTYNDGKATSRVVREIKEVMDGEK
;
A
#
# COMPACT_ATOMS: atom_id res chain seq x y z
N MET A 1 24.63 -19.17 -12.71
CA MET A 1 25.48 -18.43 -11.77
C MET A 1 24.74 -17.34 -11.01
N LYS A 2 24.03 -16.39 -11.65
CA LYS A 2 23.29 -15.29 -10.95
C LYS A 2 22.36 -15.79 -9.83
N HIS A 3 21.52 -16.79 -10.08
CA HIS A 3 20.57 -17.30 -9.08
C HIS A 3 21.25 -17.94 -7.85
N LEU A 4 22.36 -18.65 -8.04
CA LEU A 4 23.12 -19.23 -6.93
C LEU A 4 23.78 -18.16 -6.06
N LEU A 5 24.34 -17.11 -6.69
CA LEU A 5 24.95 -15.99 -5.98
C LEU A 5 23.89 -15.22 -5.16
N VAL A 6 22.73 -14.93 -5.75
CA VAL A 6 21.61 -14.26 -5.05
C VAL A 6 21.11 -15.09 -3.87
N SER A 7 20.95 -16.42 -4.06
CA SER A 7 20.55 -17.31 -2.96
C SER A 7 21.60 -17.33 -1.84
N PHE A 8 22.89 -17.38 -2.18
CA PHE A 8 23.97 -17.33 -1.20
C PHE A 8 23.97 -16.00 -0.41
N LEU A 9 23.80 -14.87 -1.09
CA LEU A 9 23.74 -13.56 -0.43
C LEU A 9 22.54 -13.46 0.53
N LYS A 10 21.37 -13.95 0.13
CA LYS A 10 20.20 -14.02 1.00
C LYS A 10 20.44 -14.88 2.25
N GLU A 11 21.13 -16.01 2.11
CA GLU A 11 21.47 -16.89 3.24
C GLU A 11 22.46 -16.22 4.21
N ARG A 12 23.47 -15.52 3.65
CA ARG A 12 24.43 -14.74 4.47
C ARG A 12 23.75 -13.60 5.22
N TYR A 13 22.81 -12.90 4.57
CA TYR A 13 21.98 -11.87 5.21
C TYR A 13 21.16 -12.46 6.37
N SER A 14 20.39 -13.53 6.11
CA SER A 14 19.61 -14.22 7.16
C SER A 14 20.50 -14.69 8.32
N TRP A 15 21.64 -15.29 8.03
CA TRP A 15 22.59 -15.70 9.06
C TRP A 15 23.07 -14.51 9.89
N PHE A 16 23.43 -13.40 9.23
CA PHE A 16 23.91 -12.18 9.91
C PHE A 16 22.83 -11.60 10.84
N ILE A 17 21.60 -11.48 10.37
CA ILE A 17 20.48 -10.99 11.20
C ILE A 17 20.27 -11.88 12.43
N ARG A 18 20.29 -13.22 12.25
CA ARG A 18 20.17 -14.17 13.37
C ARG A 18 21.29 -14.00 14.40
N GLN A 19 22.54 -13.78 13.96
CA GLN A 19 23.64 -13.54 14.90
C GLN A 19 23.42 -12.24 15.68
N LEU A 20 22.98 -11.17 15.02
CA LEU A 20 22.65 -9.92 15.67
C LEU A 20 21.47 -10.08 16.65
N SER A 21 20.41 -10.78 16.24
CA SER A 21 19.27 -11.08 17.09
C SER A 21 19.66 -11.84 18.35
N LYS A 22 20.44 -12.93 18.19
CA LYS A 22 20.99 -13.71 19.34
C LYS A 22 21.82 -12.85 20.30
N LYS A 23 22.67 -11.97 19.76
CA LYS A 23 23.45 -11.04 20.58
C LYS A 23 22.59 -10.10 21.43
N ASN A 24 21.41 -9.72 20.91
CA ASN A 24 20.50 -8.79 21.56
C ASN A 24 19.40 -9.49 22.40
N GLN A 25 19.37 -10.82 22.47
CA GLN A 25 18.35 -11.56 23.26
C GLN A 25 18.33 -11.20 24.75
N HIS A 26 19.45 -10.76 25.29
CA HIS A 26 19.57 -10.36 26.72
C HIS A 26 19.15 -8.91 26.99
N CYS A 27 18.86 -8.12 25.95
CA CYS A 27 18.36 -6.77 26.14
C CYS A 27 16.96 -6.81 26.78
N ASP A 28 16.70 -5.92 27.74
CA ASP A 28 15.36 -5.76 28.28
C ASP A 28 14.40 -5.23 27.20
N VAL A 29 13.12 -5.61 27.31
CA VAL A 29 12.07 -5.04 26.48
C VAL A 29 11.67 -3.68 27.06
N LEU A 30 11.81 -2.65 26.26
CA LEU A 30 11.50 -1.27 26.59
C LEU A 30 10.06 -0.93 26.18
N LYS A 31 9.41 -0.07 26.92
CA LYS A 31 8.09 0.50 26.58
C LYS A 31 8.24 1.49 25.41
N GLN A 32 8.59 0.96 24.23
CA GLN A 32 8.97 1.67 23.01
C GLN A 32 8.26 1.08 21.80
N VAL A 33 7.91 1.91 20.82
CA VAL A 33 7.43 1.51 19.50
C VAL A 33 8.56 1.58 18.48
N CYS A 34 8.78 0.51 17.74
CA CYS A 34 9.69 0.48 16.59
C CYS A 34 8.86 0.40 15.29
N TYR A 35 8.90 1.44 14.47
CA TYR A 35 8.18 1.50 13.20
C TYR A 35 9.14 1.26 12.02
N LEU A 36 8.83 0.25 11.18
CA LEU A 36 9.55 -0.04 9.94
C LEU A 36 8.82 0.62 8.77
N MET A 37 9.51 1.54 8.10
CA MET A 37 8.97 2.41 7.06
C MET A 37 9.66 2.17 5.71
N SER A 38 8.89 1.75 4.70
CA SER A 38 9.37 1.54 3.33
C SER A 38 8.50 2.19 2.26
N PHE A 39 7.29 2.60 2.61
CA PHE A 39 6.35 3.30 1.74
C PHE A 39 6.24 4.78 2.13
N PRO A 40 6.68 5.70 1.26
CA PRO A 40 6.52 7.13 1.49
C PRO A 40 5.04 7.52 1.68
N ASN A 41 4.79 8.45 2.58
CA ASN A 41 3.45 8.98 2.90
C ASN A 41 2.44 7.92 3.39
N ASN A 42 2.90 6.78 3.93
CA ASN A 42 2.02 5.78 4.53
C ASN A 42 1.71 6.08 6.01
N ASN A 43 2.50 6.91 6.65
CA ASN A 43 2.36 7.25 8.06
C ASN A 43 1.14 8.15 8.34
N HIS A 44 0.96 9.25 7.58
CA HIS A 44 -0.14 10.22 7.70
C HIS A 44 -0.50 10.58 9.16
N GLY A 45 0.51 10.85 10.00
CA GLY A 45 0.31 11.30 11.37
C GLY A 45 0.23 10.18 12.43
N LEU A 46 0.30 8.91 12.05
CA LEU A 46 0.29 7.79 13.02
C LEU A 46 1.53 7.81 13.93
N ILE A 47 2.73 8.04 13.35
CA ILE A 47 3.98 8.11 14.12
C ILE A 47 3.95 9.29 15.10
N GLU A 48 3.44 10.44 14.65
CA GLU A 48 3.27 11.63 15.47
C GLU A 48 2.30 11.39 16.62
N ALA A 49 1.18 10.71 16.36
CA ALA A 49 0.23 10.33 17.40
C ALA A 49 0.86 9.39 18.43
N LEU A 50 1.59 8.36 17.99
CA LEU A 50 2.30 7.44 18.88
C LEU A 50 3.41 8.12 19.69
N LYS A 51 4.13 9.06 19.08
CA LYS A 51 5.21 9.80 19.75
C LYS A 51 4.70 10.66 20.90
N ASN A 52 3.46 11.10 20.88
CA ASN A 52 2.88 11.87 21.99
C ASN A 52 2.72 11.05 23.28
N GLU A 53 2.67 9.71 23.17
CA GLU A 53 2.45 8.81 24.30
C GLU A 53 3.66 7.91 24.61
N TYR A 54 4.51 7.61 23.61
CA TYR A 54 5.58 6.62 23.72
C TYR A 54 6.88 7.09 23.07
N ASP A 55 7.98 6.47 23.48
CA ASP A 55 9.23 6.51 22.72
C ASP A 55 9.02 5.79 21.38
N VAL A 56 9.29 6.50 20.28
CA VAL A 56 9.19 5.96 18.93
C VAL A 56 10.54 5.97 18.23
N VAL A 57 10.88 4.85 17.63
CA VAL A 57 12.05 4.69 16.77
C VAL A 57 11.56 4.29 15.37
N VAL A 58 12.11 4.92 14.33
CA VAL A 58 11.80 4.61 12.94
C VAL A 58 12.99 3.97 12.25
N LEU A 59 12.75 2.78 11.67
CA LEU A 59 13.68 2.08 10.80
C LEU A 59 13.20 2.24 9.37
N TYR A 60 13.96 2.95 8.54
CA TYR A 60 13.47 3.31 7.22
C TYR A 60 14.36 2.80 6.08
N THR A 61 13.78 2.63 4.91
CA THR A 61 14.51 2.43 3.64
C THR A 61 14.76 3.77 2.96
N LYS A 62 15.74 3.85 2.07
CA LYS A 62 16.10 5.08 1.36
C LYS A 62 14.93 5.74 0.61
N SER A 63 13.93 4.97 0.20
CA SER A 63 12.72 5.50 -0.42
C SER A 63 11.94 6.48 0.49
N CYS A 64 12.09 6.36 1.81
CA CYS A 64 11.41 7.18 2.82
C CYS A 64 12.36 8.17 3.51
N GLU A 65 13.52 8.48 2.93
CA GLU A 65 14.54 9.30 3.60
C GLU A 65 14.04 10.72 3.93
N GLU A 66 13.26 11.33 3.05
CA GLU A 66 12.71 12.68 3.26
C GLU A 66 11.75 12.70 4.46
N GLU A 67 10.81 11.76 4.50
CA GLU A 67 9.85 11.60 5.60
C GLU A 67 10.57 11.26 6.92
N ALA A 68 11.56 10.36 6.88
CA ALA A 68 12.37 10.03 8.04
C ALA A 68 13.12 11.24 8.60
N ARG A 69 13.66 12.11 7.75
CA ARG A 69 14.32 13.37 8.17
C ARG A 69 13.33 14.35 8.81
N TYR A 70 12.11 14.46 8.26
CA TYR A 70 11.05 15.23 8.92
C TYR A 70 10.78 14.71 10.33
N LEU A 71 10.60 13.39 10.50
CA LEU A 71 10.38 12.76 11.79
C LEU A 71 11.56 12.98 12.76
N GLN A 72 12.80 12.96 12.25
CA GLN A 72 13.98 13.27 13.04
C GLN A 72 13.95 14.71 13.58
N ASN A 73 13.52 15.67 12.75
CA ASN A 73 13.43 17.08 13.16
C ASN A 73 12.42 17.31 14.29
N ILE A 74 11.39 16.47 14.38
CA ILE A 74 10.45 16.51 15.51
C ILE A 74 10.86 15.59 16.66
N GLY A 75 12.10 15.06 16.65
CA GLY A 75 12.71 14.35 17.78
C GLY A 75 12.51 12.83 17.79
N VAL A 76 12.14 12.20 16.64
CA VAL A 76 12.09 10.75 16.49
C VAL A 76 13.49 10.20 16.17
N SER A 77 13.91 9.13 16.82
CA SER A 77 15.15 8.43 16.49
C SER A 77 14.98 7.64 15.19
N ILE A 78 15.91 7.82 14.23
CA ILE A 78 15.81 7.17 12.93
C ILE A 78 17.05 6.36 12.57
N TYR A 79 16.89 5.22 11.88
CA TYR A 79 17.98 4.39 11.36
C TYR A 79 17.65 3.87 9.96
N CYS A 80 18.56 4.10 9.00
CA CYS A 80 18.41 3.64 7.62
C CYS A 80 18.82 2.17 7.50
N LEU A 81 17.86 1.29 7.18
CA LEU A 81 18.09 -0.16 7.04
C LEU A 81 18.97 -0.52 5.83
N ASP A 82 19.10 0.36 4.84
CA ASP A 82 19.95 0.16 3.67
C ASP A 82 21.44 0.44 3.96
N THR A 83 21.77 0.84 5.18
CA THR A 83 23.16 1.00 5.64
C THR A 83 23.50 -0.09 6.66
N MET A 84 24.76 -0.54 6.66
CA MET A 84 25.22 -1.57 7.60
C MET A 84 25.09 -1.12 9.06
N SER A 85 25.44 0.13 9.36
CA SER A 85 25.34 0.70 10.71
C SER A 85 23.88 0.85 11.14
N GLY A 86 22.99 1.29 10.24
CA GLY A 86 21.55 1.39 10.50
C GLY A 86 20.92 0.03 10.70
N LEU A 87 21.30 -0.96 9.89
CA LEU A 87 20.80 -2.34 10.03
C LEU A 87 21.20 -2.96 11.40
N VAL A 88 22.46 -2.81 11.82
CA VAL A 88 22.93 -3.32 13.13
C VAL A 88 22.18 -2.66 14.28
N ARG A 89 22.03 -1.33 14.25
CA ARG A 89 21.26 -0.60 15.26
C ARG A 89 19.76 -0.95 15.19
N GLY A 90 19.20 -1.07 13.98
CA GLY A 90 17.81 -1.43 13.76
C GLY A 90 17.45 -2.79 14.33
N VAL A 91 18.29 -3.83 14.14
CA VAL A 91 18.07 -5.14 14.76
C VAL A 91 18.07 -5.05 16.29
N ARG A 92 18.90 -4.19 16.88
CA ARG A 92 18.87 -3.97 18.34
C ARG A 92 17.54 -3.32 18.75
N GLN A 93 17.06 -2.31 18.02
CA GLN A 93 15.78 -1.66 18.30
C GLN A 93 14.62 -2.67 18.21
N LEU A 94 14.59 -3.50 17.15
CA LEU A 94 13.60 -4.57 17.01
C LEU A 94 13.62 -5.56 18.16
N SER A 95 14.82 -5.91 18.69
CA SER A 95 14.96 -6.87 19.78
C SER A 95 14.54 -6.31 21.16
N GLN A 96 14.42 -4.99 21.30
CA GLN A 96 14.13 -4.36 22.59
C GLN A 96 12.82 -3.56 22.63
N SER A 97 12.16 -3.28 21.48
CA SER A 97 10.89 -2.55 21.47
C SER A 97 9.73 -3.45 21.82
N LYS A 98 8.84 -3.02 22.72
CA LYS A 98 7.65 -3.78 23.12
C LYS A 98 6.67 -3.94 21.95
N VAL A 99 6.53 -2.93 21.13
CA VAL A 99 5.69 -2.95 19.92
C VAL A 99 6.56 -2.71 18.68
N VAL A 100 6.35 -3.53 17.67
CA VAL A 100 6.95 -3.41 16.33
C VAL A 100 5.84 -3.28 15.31
N ILE A 101 5.91 -2.25 14.45
CA ILE A 101 4.94 -1.99 13.38
C ILE A 101 5.69 -2.00 12.05
N ALA A 102 5.21 -2.76 11.07
CA ALA A 102 5.81 -2.77 9.74
C ALA A 102 4.78 -2.40 8.66
N ASP A 103 5.13 -1.44 7.81
CA ASP A 103 4.26 -1.02 6.68
C ASP A 103 4.32 -1.97 5.48
N ASN A 104 5.24 -2.92 5.48
CA ASN A 104 5.49 -3.81 4.36
C ASN A 104 6.15 -5.12 4.83
N TYR A 105 6.56 -5.95 3.86
CA TYR A 105 7.43 -7.09 4.06
C TYR A 105 8.87 -6.63 4.31
N PHE A 106 9.42 -6.94 5.48
CA PHE A 106 10.84 -6.74 5.81
C PHE A 106 11.52 -8.07 6.08
N ALA A 107 12.48 -8.43 5.22
CA ALA A 107 13.15 -9.74 5.29
C ALA A 107 13.82 -10.03 6.65
N CYS A 108 14.27 -8.99 7.36
CA CYS A 108 14.90 -9.14 8.67
C CYS A 108 13.95 -9.70 9.74
N LEU A 109 12.64 -9.41 9.68
CA LEU A 109 11.67 -9.85 10.69
C LEU A 109 11.65 -11.37 10.85
N GLY A 110 11.76 -12.12 9.75
CA GLY A 110 11.76 -13.59 9.79
C GLY A 110 13.01 -14.24 10.39
N ASP A 111 14.02 -13.45 10.76
CA ASP A 111 15.26 -13.90 11.35
C ASP A 111 15.54 -13.23 12.74
N ILE A 112 14.55 -12.49 13.27
CA ILE A 112 14.55 -11.95 14.63
C ILE A 112 13.81 -12.92 15.56
N SER A 113 14.38 -13.19 16.72
CA SER A 113 13.70 -13.94 17.78
C SER A 113 13.02 -12.94 18.72
N PHE A 114 11.77 -12.64 18.43
CA PHE A 114 10.95 -11.81 19.32
C PHE A 114 10.63 -12.55 20.62
N LYS A 115 10.46 -11.80 21.71
CA LYS A 115 10.06 -12.34 23.02
C LYS A 115 8.53 -12.35 23.11
N GLU A 116 7.97 -13.20 23.93
CA GLU A 116 6.52 -13.28 24.18
C GLU A 116 5.90 -11.97 24.67
N THR A 117 6.72 -11.07 25.24
CA THR A 117 6.31 -9.75 25.70
C THR A 117 6.37 -8.67 24.62
N GLN A 118 6.77 -9.01 23.41
CA GLN A 118 6.80 -8.13 22.24
C GLN A 118 5.63 -8.48 21.31
N THR A 119 5.06 -7.47 20.67
CA THR A 119 3.99 -7.65 19.68
C THR A 119 4.39 -7.02 18.36
N VAL A 120 4.21 -7.76 17.26
CA VAL A 120 4.58 -7.36 15.89
C VAL A 120 3.33 -7.20 15.05
N TYR A 121 3.10 -5.98 14.57
CA TYR A 121 1.95 -5.63 13.74
C TYR A 121 2.34 -5.43 12.28
N GLN A 122 1.52 -5.96 11.38
CA GLN A 122 1.53 -5.56 9.97
C GLN A 122 0.56 -4.39 9.78
N LEU A 123 1.07 -3.22 9.38
CA LEU A 123 0.25 -2.05 9.07
C LEU A 123 -0.27 -2.07 7.63
N TRP A 124 0.53 -2.64 6.72
CA TRP A 124 0.31 -2.61 5.28
C TRP A 124 0.44 -1.20 4.67
N HIS A 125 0.33 -1.11 3.35
CA HIS A 125 0.55 0.13 2.59
C HIS A 125 -0.46 0.35 1.46
N ALA A 126 -1.50 -0.49 1.38
CA ALA A 126 -2.54 -0.42 0.36
C ALA A 126 -3.92 -0.55 1.01
N THR A 127 -4.85 0.34 0.63
CA THR A 127 -6.18 0.40 1.25
C THR A 127 -7.02 -0.83 0.96
N GLY A 128 -6.80 -1.46 -0.21
CA GLY A 128 -7.45 -2.71 -0.59
C GLY A 128 -6.54 -3.56 -1.48
N ALA A 129 -7.03 -4.70 -1.93
CA ALA A 129 -6.26 -5.65 -2.72
C ALA A 129 -7.00 -6.09 -4.00
N ILE A 130 -6.49 -5.65 -5.14
CA ILE A 130 -6.90 -6.18 -6.46
C ILE A 130 -5.94 -7.30 -6.88
N LYS A 131 -4.65 -7.13 -6.62
CA LYS A 131 -3.59 -8.10 -6.95
C LYS A 131 -3.52 -9.20 -5.92
N GLN A 132 -3.21 -10.42 -6.37
CA GLN A 132 -2.73 -11.47 -5.47
C GLN A 132 -1.31 -11.14 -4.98
N PHE A 133 -1.03 -11.45 -3.72
CA PHE A 133 0.26 -11.23 -3.09
C PHE A 133 0.57 -12.32 -2.05
N GLY A 134 1.78 -12.30 -1.49
CA GLY A 134 2.17 -13.23 -0.46
C GLY A 134 2.20 -14.68 -0.95
N LEU A 135 1.47 -15.57 -0.28
CA LEU A 135 1.37 -17.00 -0.65
C LEU A 135 0.54 -17.22 -1.92
N GLU A 136 -0.39 -16.30 -2.22
CA GLU A 136 -1.21 -16.35 -3.45
C GLU A 136 -0.47 -15.81 -4.68
N ASP A 137 0.66 -15.08 -4.53
CA ASP A 137 1.46 -14.54 -5.64
C ASP A 137 1.92 -15.68 -6.56
N LYS A 138 1.49 -15.62 -7.81
CA LYS A 138 1.79 -16.66 -8.81
C LYS A 138 3.28 -16.80 -9.10
N THR A 139 4.06 -15.74 -8.91
CA THR A 139 5.53 -15.81 -8.99
C THR A 139 6.12 -16.55 -7.78
N ALA A 140 5.45 -16.49 -6.61
CA ALA A 140 5.88 -17.19 -5.41
C ALA A 140 5.83 -18.72 -5.58
N MET A 141 4.92 -19.24 -6.42
CA MET A 141 4.86 -20.68 -6.71
C MET A 141 6.13 -21.19 -7.40
N LYS A 142 6.82 -20.33 -8.15
CA LYS A 142 8.08 -20.65 -8.87
C LYS A 142 9.33 -20.47 -8.00
N ARG A 143 9.19 -19.93 -6.77
CA ARG A 143 10.32 -19.72 -5.85
C ARG A 143 10.88 -21.04 -5.34
N SER A 144 12.19 -21.05 -5.01
CA SER A 144 12.82 -22.20 -4.37
C SER A 144 12.17 -22.50 -3.00
N LYS A 145 12.29 -23.74 -2.52
CA LYS A 145 11.80 -24.12 -1.18
C LYS A 145 12.36 -23.21 -0.09
N LYS A 146 13.66 -22.89 -0.16
CA LYS A 146 14.33 -21.98 0.78
C LYS A 146 13.78 -20.54 0.74
N ASP A 147 13.41 -20.01 -0.47
CA ASP A 147 12.77 -18.71 -0.58
C ASP A 147 11.37 -18.74 0.06
N LYS A 148 10.58 -19.79 -0.22
CA LYS A 148 9.25 -19.96 0.40
C LYS A 148 9.33 -20.01 1.93
N GLU A 149 10.31 -20.73 2.47
CA GLU A 149 10.55 -20.79 3.92
C GLU A 149 10.93 -19.42 4.51
N ARG A 150 11.75 -18.61 3.78
CA ARG A 150 12.08 -17.24 4.21
C ARG A 150 10.86 -16.33 4.26
N PHE A 151 10.03 -16.39 3.23
CA PHE A 151 8.79 -15.61 3.21
C PHE A 151 7.85 -16.00 4.34
N ARG A 152 7.68 -17.32 4.56
CA ARG A 152 6.83 -17.81 5.63
C ARG A 152 7.31 -17.34 7.00
N ARG A 153 8.62 -17.41 7.29
CA ARG A 153 9.15 -16.89 8.57
C ARG A 153 8.85 -15.41 8.80
N VAL A 154 8.80 -14.60 7.75
CA VAL A 154 8.40 -13.19 7.89
C VAL A 154 6.91 -13.07 8.19
N TYR A 155 6.07 -13.87 7.53
CA TYR A 155 4.63 -13.87 7.80
C TYR A 155 4.33 -14.38 9.22
N ASP A 156 5.02 -15.42 9.64
CA ASP A 156 4.90 -16.01 10.99
C ASP A 156 5.44 -15.08 12.10
N ALA A 157 6.21 -14.04 11.74
CA ALA A 157 6.68 -13.05 12.71
C ALA A 157 5.65 -11.98 13.07
N PHE A 158 4.55 -11.88 12.33
CA PHE A 158 3.46 -10.95 12.64
C PHE A 158 2.43 -11.61 13.57
N ASP A 159 2.16 -10.96 14.70
CA ASP A 159 1.10 -11.37 15.60
C ASP A 159 -0.27 -10.91 15.07
N TYR A 160 -0.34 -9.69 14.51
CA TYR A 160 -1.59 -9.10 14.04
C TYR A 160 -1.40 -8.31 12.75
N VAL A 161 -2.52 -8.10 12.03
CA VAL A 161 -2.60 -7.18 10.88
C VAL A 161 -3.79 -6.23 11.03
N PHE A 162 -3.55 -4.95 10.77
CA PHE A 162 -4.60 -3.95 10.67
C PHE A 162 -5.24 -4.00 9.29
N VAL A 163 -6.57 -4.05 9.23
CA VAL A 163 -7.32 -4.12 7.98
C VAL A 163 -8.54 -3.19 7.98
N ALA A 164 -8.93 -2.77 6.76
CA ALA A 164 -10.05 -1.87 6.56
C ALA A 164 -11.42 -2.56 6.60
N SER A 165 -11.48 -3.88 6.44
CA SER A 165 -12.72 -4.65 6.33
C SER A 165 -12.48 -6.14 6.49
N GLU A 166 -13.57 -6.89 6.69
CA GLU A 166 -13.53 -8.36 6.68
C GLU A 166 -13.03 -8.90 5.32
N ARG A 167 -13.42 -8.26 4.20
CA ARG A 167 -12.92 -8.61 2.86
C ARG A 167 -11.40 -8.56 2.79
N MET A 168 -10.80 -7.49 3.34
CA MET A 168 -9.34 -7.38 3.37
C MET A 168 -8.71 -8.38 4.35
N GLY A 169 -9.38 -8.66 5.47
CA GLY A 169 -9.00 -9.73 6.39
C GLY A 169 -8.94 -11.09 5.72
N ASP A 170 -9.96 -11.46 4.93
CA ASP A 170 -9.99 -12.70 4.15
C ASP A 170 -8.85 -12.79 3.14
N VAL A 171 -8.45 -11.67 2.54
CA VAL A 171 -7.26 -11.62 1.67
C VAL A 171 -6.00 -11.95 2.48
N PHE A 172 -5.80 -11.38 3.67
CA PHE A 172 -4.63 -11.66 4.50
C PHE A 172 -4.60 -13.10 5.03
N LYS A 173 -5.75 -13.68 5.37
CA LYS A 173 -5.84 -15.10 5.74
C LYS A 173 -5.30 -16.00 4.62
N ARG A 174 -5.63 -15.72 3.37
CA ARG A 174 -5.11 -16.49 2.22
C ARG A 174 -3.67 -16.14 1.86
N SER A 175 -3.35 -14.83 1.88
CA SER A 175 -2.05 -14.34 1.38
C SER A 175 -0.90 -14.50 2.35
N TYR A 176 -1.16 -14.43 3.67
CA TYR A 176 -0.14 -14.56 4.72
C TYR A 176 -0.34 -15.81 5.59
N GLY A 177 -1.52 -16.43 5.53
CA GLY A 177 -1.87 -17.60 6.34
C GLY A 177 -2.34 -17.22 7.75
N PHE A 178 -2.83 -15.99 7.94
CA PHE A 178 -3.34 -15.53 9.24
C PHE A 178 -4.62 -16.26 9.65
N SER A 179 -4.82 -16.38 10.97
CA SER A 179 -6.09 -16.81 11.57
C SER A 179 -7.04 -15.60 11.77
N ASP A 180 -8.28 -15.87 12.17
CA ASP A 180 -9.24 -14.81 12.44
C ASP A 180 -8.82 -13.92 13.62
N GLU A 181 -8.17 -14.48 14.64
CA GLU A 181 -7.70 -13.76 15.82
C GLU A 181 -6.56 -12.77 15.52
N GLN A 182 -5.86 -12.96 14.41
CA GLN A 182 -4.77 -12.08 13.97
C GLN A 182 -5.26 -10.88 13.15
N ILE A 183 -6.57 -10.85 12.78
CA ILE A 183 -7.17 -9.79 11.97
C ILE A 183 -7.76 -8.71 12.87
N LEU A 184 -7.24 -7.49 12.79
CA LEU A 184 -7.74 -6.34 13.54
C LEU A 184 -8.48 -5.37 12.63
N LEU A 185 -9.77 -5.23 12.83
CA LEU A 185 -10.68 -4.38 12.05
C LEU A 185 -10.59 -2.92 12.53
N THR A 186 -9.50 -2.24 12.21
CA THR A 186 -9.22 -0.88 12.65
C THR A 186 -9.40 0.18 11.56
N GLY A 187 -9.35 -0.22 10.31
CA GLY A 187 -9.06 0.68 9.19
C GLY A 187 -7.55 0.94 9.04
N PHE A 188 -7.19 1.67 8.01
CA PHE A 188 -5.82 2.11 7.77
C PHE A 188 -5.64 3.58 8.16
N ALA A 189 -4.72 3.86 9.09
CA ALA A 189 -4.46 5.22 9.60
C ALA A 189 -4.25 6.24 8.47
N ARG A 190 -3.55 5.83 7.39
CA ARG A 190 -3.32 6.66 6.21
C ARG A 190 -4.59 7.18 5.52
N THR A 191 -5.73 6.52 5.71
CA THR A 191 -6.98 6.91 5.04
C THR A 191 -7.77 7.98 5.79
N ASP A 192 -7.46 8.25 7.05
CA ASP A 192 -8.19 9.23 7.84
C ASP A 192 -8.17 10.63 7.20
N TYR A 193 -7.04 11.00 6.56
CA TYR A 193 -6.92 12.28 5.88
C TYR A 193 -7.81 12.39 4.61
N LEU A 194 -8.08 11.25 3.95
CA LEU A 194 -8.97 11.23 2.79
C LEU A 194 -10.41 11.54 3.19
N VAL A 195 -10.83 11.02 4.34
CA VAL A 195 -12.20 11.22 4.86
C VAL A 195 -12.36 12.59 5.51
N ASN A 196 -11.38 13.01 6.33
CA ASN A 196 -11.51 14.22 7.15
C ASN A 196 -11.29 15.53 6.39
N GLN A 197 -10.70 15.50 5.18
CA GLN A 197 -10.42 16.70 4.36
C GLN A 197 -11.37 16.85 3.16
N MET A 198 -12.54 16.24 3.19
CA MET A 198 -13.52 16.33 2.08
C MET A 198 -14.07 17.74 1.78
N GLU A 199 -13.83 18.73 2.64
CA GLU A 199 -14.47 20.07 2.53
C GLU A 199 -13.74 21.08 1.62
N GLN A 200 -12.59 20.73 0.99
CA GLN A 200 -11.79 21.69 0.21
C GLN A 200 -11.62 21.32 -1.27
N THR A 201 -12.66 20.85 -1.94
CA THR A 201 -12.60 20.75 -3.41
C THR A 201 -12.85 22.16 -4.00
N GLN A 202 -11.82 22.75 -4.62
CA GLN A 202 -12.01 23.91 -5.48
C GLN A 202 -12.96 23.50 -6.62
N GLN A 203 -14.12 24.13 -6.69
CA GLN A 203 -15.02 23.98 -7.84
C GLN A 203 -14.29 24.52 -9.08
N THR A 204 -14.01 23.64 -10.01
CA THR A 204 -13.49 24.00 -11.34
C THR A 204 -14.64 23.92 -12.35
N ASP A 205 -14.56 24.73 -13.42
CA ASP A 205 -15.56 24.68 -14.51
C ASP A 205 -15.40 23.42 -15.40
N LYS A 206 -14.40 22.57 -15.10
CA LYS A 206 -14.08 21.37 -15.89
C LYS A 206 -14.33 20.10 -15.11
N ARG A 207 -14.79 19.05 -15.79
CA ARG A 207 -14.86 17.69 -15.30
C ARG A 207 -13.46 17.07 -15.34
N HIS A 208 -12.90 16.70 -14.21
CA HIS A 208 -11.58 16.13 -14.07
C HIS A 208 -11.62 14.59 -14.21
N ILE A 209 -11.01 14.08 -15.27
CA ILE A 209 -10.87 12.64 -15.55
C ILE A 209 -9.42 12.27 -15.27
N LEU A 210 -9.17 11.56 -14.17
CA LEU A 210 -7.83 11.16 -13.75
C LEU A 210 -7.53 9.73 -14.22
N TYR A 211 -6.45 9.55 -14.98
CA TYR A 211 -5.97 8.23 -15.41
C TYR A 211 -4.69 7.84 -14.66
N LEU A 212 -4.76 6.77 -13.85
CA LEU A 212 -3.68 6.25 -13.01
C LEU A 212 -3.45 4.75 -13.28
N PRO A 213 -2.69 4.36 -14.32
CA PRO A 213 -2.41 2.95 -14.59
C PRO A 213 -1.31 2.39 -13.70
N THR A 214 -1.38 1.09 -13.41
CA THR A 214 -0.31 0.33 -12.77
C THR A 214 0.81 0.03 -13.78
N TYR A 215 2.06 0.13 -13.34
CA TYR A 215 3.23 -0.29 -14.12
C TYR A 215 3.23 -1.79 -14.41
N ARG A 216 3.61 -2.17 -15.64
CA ARG A 216 3.85 -3.55 -16.07
C ARG A 216 5.32 -3.74 -16.37
N GLU A 217 5.98 -4.58 -15.59
CA GLU A 217 7.32 -5.04 -15.91
C GLU A 217 7.24 -6.02 -17.11
N ASN A 218 8.08 -5.84 -18.12
CA ASN A 218 8.18 -6.69 -19.30
C ASN A 218 6.95 -6.71 -20.24
N SER A 219 6.12 -5.66 -20.25
CA SER A 219 5.04 -5.50 -21.23
C SER A 219 5.20 -4.21 -22.02
N SER A 220 4.94 -4.24 -23.33
CA SER A 220 4.91 -3.00 -24.14
C SER A 220 3.72 -2.13 -23.74
N LEU A 221 3.89 -0.81 -23.78
CA LEU A 221 2.85 0.16 -23.40
C LEU A 221 1.58 -0.01 -24.20
N GLU A 222 1.69 -0.33 -25.48
CA GLU A 222 0.57 -0.52 -26.41
C GLU A 222 -0.43 -1.60 -25.96
N ASN A 223 0.01 -2.56 -25.13
CA ASN A 223 -0.84 -3.67 -24.70
C ASN A 223 -1.73 -3.32 -23.50
N TRP A 224 -1.46 -2.23 -22.79
CA TRP A 224 -2.18 -1.93 -21.55
C TRP A 224 -2.43 -0.44 -21.30
N LEU A 225 -1.70 0.44 -21.99
CA LEU A 225 -1.93 1.87 -21.86
C LEU A 225 -3.20 2.26 -22.62
N LEU A 226 -3.98 3.16 -22.02
CA LEU A 226 -5.14 3.77 -22.65
C LEU A 226 -4.72 4.53 -23.91
N ASP A 227 -5.50 4.44 -24.96
CA ASP A 227 -5.34 5.29 -26.14
C ASP A 227 -5.77 6.71 -25.80
N ILE A 228 -4.79 7.50 -25.31
CA ILE A 228 -5.00 8.85 -24.81
C ILE A 228 -5.39 9.79 -25.97
N GLU A 229 -4.81 9.60 -27.14
CA GLU A 229 -5.12 10.42 -28.33
C GLU A 229 -6.56 10.24 -28.76
N TYR A 230 -6.98 8.98 -28.94
CA TYR A 230 -8.36 8.67 -29.32
C TYR A 230 -9.34 9.12 -28.23
N LEU A 231 -9.09 8.82 -26.95
CA LEU A 231 -9.97 9.23 -25.87
C LEU A 231 -10.14 10.74 -25.82
N SER A 232 -9.03 11.50 -25.82
CA SER A 232 -9.05 12.96 -25.71
C SER A 232 -9.78 13.62 -26.89
N GLY A 233 -9.69 13.02 -28.08
CA GLY A 233 -10.42 13.49 -29.26
C GLY A 233 -11.95 13.32 -29.18
N GLN A 234 -12.43 12.43 -28.28
CA GLN A 234 -13.87 12.20 -28.08
C GLN A 234 -14.43 12.97 -26.85
N LEU A 235 -13.57 13.51 -26.00
CA LEU A 235 -13.99 14.26 -24.83
C LEU A 235 -14.51 15.65 -25.18
N SER A 236 -15.41 16.20 -24.36
CA SER A 236 -15.94 17.55 -24.51
C SER A 236 -14.90 18.62 -24.15
N GLN A 237 -15.17 19.89 -24.49
CA GLN A 237 -14.32 21.01 -24.08
C GLN A 237 -14.32 21.26 -22.57
N GLN A 238 -15.33 20.72 -21.86
CA GLN A 238 -15.44 20.82 -20.41
C GLN A 238 -14.72 19.71 -19.69
N ASP A 239 -14.21 18.70 -20.40
CA ASP A 239 -13.44 17.60 -19.82
C ASP A 239 -11.95 17.92 -19.81
N LEU A 240 -11.24 17.54 -18.74
CA LEU A 240 -9.79 17.60 -18.61
C LEU A 240 -9.28 16.19 -18.25
N LEU A 241 -8.56 15.55 -19.19
CA LEU A 241 -7.90 14.27 -18.96
C LEU A 241 -6.53 14.50 -18.31
N GLN A 242 -6.41 14.13 -17.05
CA GLN A 242 -5.18 14.19 -16.27
C GLN A 242 -4.52 12.82 -16.24
N VAL A 243 -3.30 12.72 -16.75
CA VAL A 243 -2.57 11.45 -16.91
C VAL A 243 -1.35 11.43 -16.01
N LYS A 244 -1.30 10.49 -15.06
CA LYS A 244 -0.13 10.27 -14.21
C LYS A 244 0.37 8.83 -14.36
N LEU A 245 1.51 8.68 -15.02
CA LEU A 245 2.16 7.39 -15.19
C LEU A 245 3.11 7.09 -14.01
N HIS A 246 3.34 5.80 -13.78
CA HIS A 246 4.32 5.35 -12.79
C HIS A 246 5.73 5.86 -13.16
N PRO A 247 6.60 6.23 -12.21
CA PRO A 247 7.94 6.76 -12.48
C PRO A 247 8.82 5.87 -13.37
N HIS A 248 8.61 4.56 -13.36
CA HIS A 248 9.34 3.60 -14.21
C HIS A 248 8.84 3.55 -15.66
N VAL A 249 7.76 4.26 -16.00
CA VAL A 249 7.26 4.34 -17.37
C VAL A 249 7.95 5.47 -18.10
N THR A 250 8.76 5.14 -19.10
CA THR A 250 9.39 6.13 -19.98
C THR A 250 8.62 6.18 -21.30
N MET A 251 8.04 7.33 -21.60
CA MET A 251 7.46 7.60 -22.92
C MET A 251 8.41 8.47 -23.73
N THR A 252 8.69 8.07 -24.96
CA THR A 252 9.52 8.84 -25.91
C THR A 252 8.83 10.13 -26.36
N GLN A 253 7.49 10.10 -26.44
CA GLN A 253 6.68 11.25 -26.80
C GLN A 253 5.36 11.23 -26.05
N LYS A 254 4.99 12.36 -25.44
CA LYS A 254 3.68 12.56 -24.82
C LYS A 254 2.77 13.23 -25.82
N PHE A 255 1.55 12.72 -25.98
CA PHE A 255 0.52 13.35 -26.77
C PHE A 255 0.11 14.68 -26.12
N ALA A 256 0.09 15.77 -26.92
CA ALA A 256 -0.25 17.10 -26.46
C ALA A 256 -1.60 17.55 -27.04
N ALA A 257 -2.58 17.82 -26.18
CA ALA A 257 -3.85 18.42 -26.53
C ALA A 257 -4.27 19.39 -25.43
N LYS A 258 -5.19 20.34 -25.75
CA LYS A 258 -5.64 21.36 -24.80
C LYS A 258 -6.41 20.78 -23.61
N ASN A 259 -6.99 19.61 -23.78
CA ASN A 259 -7.76 18.89 -22.76
C ASN A 259 -6.98 17.71 -22.15
N VAL A 260 -5.65 17.66 -22.31
CA VAL A 260 -4.77 16.64 -21.72
C VAL A 260 -3.69 17.30 -20.89
N GLU A 261 -3.62 16.94 -19.61
CA GLU A 261 -2.60 17.35 -18.66
C GLU A 261 -1.76 16.15 -18.24
N TRP A 262 -0.44 16.22 -18.41
CA TRP A 262 0.48 15.20 -17.94
C TRP A 262 1.06 15.58 -16.58
N ILE A 263 0.61 14.86 -15.54
CA ILE A 263 1.11 15.05 -14.19
C ILE A 263 2.54 14.53 -14.08
N VAL A 264 3.40 15.27 -13.39
CA VAL A 264 4.78 14.85 -13.12
C VAL A 264 4.78 13.61 -12.25
N SER A 265 5.50 12.56 -12.66
CA SER A 265 5.49 11.25 -12.01
C SER A 265 5.89 11.27 -10.53
N THR A 266 6.70 12.25 -10.11
CA THR A 266 7.17 12.43 -8.72
C THR A 266 6.16 13.15 -7.80
N GLN A 267 5.13 13.83 -8.36
CA GLN A 267 4.08 14.44 -7.54
C GLN A 267 3.20 13.36 -6.90
N SER A 268 2.67 13.63 -5.69
CA SER A 268 1.64 12.76 -5.10
C SER A 268 0.39 12.71 -5.99
N ALA A 269 -0.31 11.59 -5.97
CA ALA A 269 -1.60 11.45 -6.64
C ALA A 269 -2.76 11.93 -5.75
N ASP A 270 -2.53 12.13 -4.46
CA ASP A 270 -3.58 12.30 -3.45
C ASP A 270 -4.46 13.53 -3.72
N ASP A 271 -3.86 14.68 -4.08
CA ASP A 271 -4.62 15.89 -4.39
C ASP A 271 -5.44 15.75 -5.68
N TYR A 272 -4.89 15.03 -6.66
CA TYR A 272 -5.60 14.74 -7.92
C TYR A 272 -6.76 13.75 -7.69
N ILE A 273 -6.57 12.75 -6.83
CA ILE A 273 -7.62 11.79 -6.44
C ILE A 273 -8.80 12.51 -5.80
N LYS A 274 -8.55 13.47 -4.89
CA LYS A 274 -9.61 14.24 -4.22
C LYS A 274 -10.39 15.13 -5.18
N GLN A 275 -9.72 15.70 -6.19
CA GLN A 275 -10.32 16.63 -7.15
C GLN A 275 -11.00 15.94 -8.33
N ALA A 276 -10.66 14.67 -8.59
CA ALA A 276 -11.17 13.96 -9.76
C ALA A 276 -12.69 13.69 -9.67
N ASP A 277 -13.38 13.94 -10.77
CA ASP A 277 -14.78 13.54 -10.96
C ASP A 277 -14.88 12.10 -11.47
N VAL A 278 -13.85 11.64 -12.17
CA VAL A 278 -13.73 10.28 -12.68
C VAL A 278 -12.32 9.78 -12.43
N LEU A 279 -12.18 8.58 -11.90
CA LEU A 279 -10.92 7.85 -11.89
C LEU A 279 -10.98 6.69 -12.89
N ILE A 280 -10.04 6.68 -13.84
CA ILE A 280 -9.75 5.52 -14.69
C ILE A 280 -8.48 4.87 -14.14
N THR A 281 -8.57 3.62 -13.71
CA THR A 281 -7.41 2.87 -13.19
C THR A 281 -7.56 1.38 -13.51
N ASP A 282 -6.59 0.58 -13.07
CA ASP A 282 -6.59 -0.85 -13.38
C ASP A 282 -6.42 -1.71 -12.11
N TYR A 283 -5.26 -2.31 -11.87
CA TYR A 283 -5.01 -3.20 -10.73
C TYR A 283 -4.44 -2.47 -9.51
N SER A 284 -4.67 -1.17 -9.40
CA SER A 284 -4.16 -0.32 -8.33
C SER A 284 -5.13 -0.23 -7.15
N SER A 285 -4.57 -0.24 -5.93
CA SER A 285 -5.33 0.04 -4.70
C SER A 285 -5.87 1.47 -4.64
N VAL A 286 -5.43 2.37 -5.51
CA VAL A 286 -5.96 3.74 -5.60
C VAL A 286 -7.46 3.78 -5.88
N ALA A 287 -8.05 2.72 -6.46
CA ALA A 287 -9.49 2.56 -6.63
C ALA A 287 -10.24 2.65 -5.29
N PHE A 288 -9.69 2.07 -4.23
CA PHE A 288 -10.28 2.11 -2.88
C PHE A 288 -10.13 3.49 -2.24
N ASP A 289 -8.99 4.14 -2.42
CA ASP A 289 -8.74 5.50 -1.94
C ASP A 289 -9.69 6.49 -2.62
N PHE A 290 -9.88 6.35 -3.94
CA PHE A 290 -10.78 7.19 -4.71
C PHE A 290 -12.24 7.05 -4.29
N THR A 291 -12.75 5.82 -4.17
CA THR A 291 -14.16 5.60 -3.77
C THR A 291 -14.43 6.06 -2.34
N LEU A 292 -13.41 6.02 -1.48
CA LEU A 292 -13.48 6.53 -0.11
C LEU A 292 -13.55 8.07 -0.09
N ALA A 293 -12.66 8.73 -0.84
CA ALA A 293 -12.61 10.18 -0.94
C ALA A 293 -13.80 10.76 -1.73
N ASN A 294 -14.34 10.02 -2.68
CA ASN A 294 -15.34 10.46 -3.66
C ASN A 294 -16.48 9.44 -3.80
N PRO A 295 -17.33 9.24 -2.78
CA PRO A 295 -18.32 8.15 -2.77
C PRO A 295 -19.40 8.27 -3.87
N GLU A 296 -19.63 9.45 -4.44
CA GLU A 296 -20.59 9.69 -5.51
C GLU A 296 -19.95 9.93 -6.90
N LYS A 297 -18.62 9.84 -6.99
CA LYS A 297 -17.87 10.04 -8.23
C LYS A 297 -17.61 8.74 -8.97
N GLN A 298 -17.27 8.82 -10.25
CA GLN A 298 -17.19 7.64 -11.12
C GLN A 298 -15.85 6.94 -11.04
N LEU A 299 -15.85 5.63 -10.73
CA LEU A 299 -14.69 4.76 -10.84
C LEU A 299 -14.83 3.88 -12.09
N ILE A 300 -13.88 3.97 -13.01
CA ILE A 300 -13.81 3.11 -14.21
C ILE A 300 -12.59 2.20 -14.06
N MET A 301 -12.83 0.89 -14.00
CA MET A 301 -11.76 -0.11 -13.98
C MET A 301 -11.44 -0.52 -15.43
N TYR A 302 -10.20 -0.26 -15.90
CA TYR A 302 -9.75 -0.54 -17.26
C TYR A 302 -8.73 -1.69 -17.25
N TRP A 303 -9.15 -2.88 -17.74
CA TRP A 303 -8.35 -4.11 -17.71
C TRP A 303 -8.11 -4.72 -19.10
N PRO A 304 -7.43 -4.04 -20.02
CA PRO A 304 -7.25 -4.51 -21.40
C PRO A 304 -6.43 -5.80 -21.50
N ASP A 305 -5.58 -6.05 -20.50
CA ASP A 305 -4.67 -7.21 -20.41
C ASP A 305 -5.06 -8.23 -19.32
N GLU A 306 -6.33 -8.28 -18.89
CA GLU A 306 -6.81 -9.09 -17.75
C GLU A 306 -6.29 -10.54 -17.78
N MET A 307 -6.38 -11.21 -18.93
CA MET A 307 -5.95 -12.61 -19.05
C MET A 307 -4.45 -12.78 -18.77
N ILE A 308 -3.63 -11.86 -19.30
CA ILE A 308 -2.17 -11.89 -19.11
C ILE A 308 -1.84 -11.54 -17.67
N TYR A 309 -2.44 -10.48 -17.13
CA TYR A 309 -2.22 -10.01 -15.77
C TYR A 309 -2.61 -11.06 -14.73
N ASN A 310 -3.79 -11.68 -14.90
CA ASN A 310 -4.24 -12.76 -14.02
C ASN A 310 -3.34 -14.00 -14.10
N LYS A 311 -2.75 -14.29 -15.26
CA LYS A 311 -1.83 -15.42 -15.43
C LYS A 311 -0.45 -15.16 -14.80
N THR A 312 0.02 -13.92 -14.79
CA THR A 312 1.37 -13.54 -14.33
C THR A 312 1.40 -13.11 -12.87
N THR A 313 0.56 -12.17 -12.48
CA THR A 313 0.48 -11.60 -11.12
C THR A 313 -0.62 -12.25 -10.30
N GLY A 314 -1.80 -12.42 -10.89
CA GLY A 314 -3.01 -12.88 -10.22
C GLY A 314 -3.90 -11.74 -9.76
N ILE A 315 -5.21 -11.97 -9.84
CA ILE A 315 -6.27 -11.04 -9.43
C ILE A 315 -7.07 -11.69 -8.31
N GLN A 316 -7.45 -10.93 -7.28
CA GLN A 316 -8.28 -11.41 -6.19
C GLN A 316 -9.66 -11.86 -6.71
N GLN A 317 -10.09 -13.05 -6.31
CA GLN A 317 -11.19 -13.77 -6.96
C GLN A 317 -12.53 -13.01 -6.92
N ALA A 318 -12.84 -12.35 -5.81
CA ALA A 318 -14.15 -11.70 -5.64
C ALA A 318 -14.19 -10.24 -6.10
N ILE A 319 -13.03 -9.60 -6.33
CA ILE A 319 -12.95 -8.14 -6.50
C ILE A 319 -13.76 -7.61 -7.67
N LYS A 320 -13.76 -8.34 -8.79
CA LYS A 320 -14.45 -7.91 -10.02
C LYS A 320 -15.96 -7.78 -9.86
N GLN A 321 -16.55 -8.60 -8.99
CA GLN A 321 -17.99 -8.60 -8.71
C GLN A 321 -18.38 -7.50 -7.70
N ASP A 322 -17.40 -7.01 -6.94
CA ASP A 322 -17.62 -5.99 -5.92
C ASP A 322 -17.55 -4.57 -6.50
N PHE A 323 -16.99 -4.37 -7.72
CA PHE A 323 -16.88 -3.04 -8.33
C PHE A 323 -18.26 -2.43 -8.62
N PRO A 324 -18.39 -1.09 -8.45
CA PRO A 324 -19.66 -0.39 -8.65
C PRO A 324 -20.12 -0.39 -10.11
N GLN A 325 -19.18 -0.52 -11.07
CA GLN A 325 -19.43 -0.59 -12.50
C GLN A 325 -18.70 -1.78 -13.13
N PRO A 326 -19.18 -2.28 -14.30
CA PRO A 326 -18.47 -3.31 -15.05
C PRO A 326 -17.07 -2.86 -15.45
N VAL A 327 -16.12 -3.80 -15.47
CA VAL A 327 -14.77 -3.56 -15.96
C VAL A 327 -14.79 -3.27 -17.45
N ALA A 328 -14.10 -2.20 -17.89
CA ALA A 328 -13.88 -1.87 -19.29
C ALA A 328 -12.61 -2.55 -19.82
N TYR A 329 -12.66 -3.04 -21.05
CA TYR A 329 -11.54 -3.70 -21.73
C TYR A 329 -11.01 -2.90 -22.92
N THR A 330 -11.79 -1.94 -23.39
CA THR A 330 -11.48 -1.10 -24.55
C THR A 330 -11.73 0.37 -24.23
N THR A 331 -11.07 1.25 -24.99
CA THR A 331 -11.30 2.71 -24.87
C THR A 331 -12.74 3.09 -25.21
N LEU A 332 -13.40 2.34 -26.11
CA LEU A 332 -14.82 2.56 -26.45
C LEU A 332 -15.74 2.25 -25.26
N GLU A 333 -15.46 1.20 -24.51
CA GLU A 333 -16.22 0.89 -23.29
C GLU A 333 -16.03 1.94 -22.20
N ILE A 334 -14.82 2.52 -22.07
CA ILE A 334 -14.57 3.68 -21.20
C ILE A 334 -15.42 4.87 -21.63
N LEU A 335 -15.43 5.21 -22.94
CA LEU A 335 -16.26 6.31 -23.47
C LEU A 335 -17.75 6.10 -23.22
N ASN A 336 -18.24 4.87 -23.36
CA ASN A 336 -19.63 4.53 -23.06
C ASN A 336 -19.96 4.77 -21.58
N GLN A 337 -19.05 4.36 -20.68
CA GLN A 337 -19.20 4.60 -19.23
C GLN A 337 -19.11 6.09 -18.89
N LEU A 338 -18.20 6.85 -19.51
CA LEU A 338 -18.07 8.31 -19.30
C LEU A 338 -19.33 9.09 -19.70
N ASN A 339 -20.04 8.60 -20.68
CA ASN A 339 -21.28 9.19 -21.22
C ASN A 339 -22.55 8.64 -20.52
N ASP A 340 -22.42 7.66 -19.64
CA ASP A 340 -23.54 7.13 -18.87
C ASP A 340 -23.94 8.16 -17.81
N THR A 341 -25.22 8.55 -17.82
CA THR A 341 -25.80 9.53 -16.89
C THR A 341 -26.38 8.89 -15.62
N GLN A 342 -26.24 7.58 -15.46
CA GLN A 342 -26.72 6.91 -14.26
C GLN A 342 -25.97 7.43 -13.02
N LYS A 343 -26.71 7.61 -11.93
CA LYS A 343 -26.13 8.02 -10.66
C LYS A 343 -25.16 6.94 -10.17
N ILE A 344 -23.92 7.33 -9.96
CA ILE A 344 -22.88 6.45 -9.38
C ILE A 344 -23.09 6.37 -7.87
N ASP A 345 -22.97 5.17 -7.34
CA ASP A 345 -23.02 4.90 -5.91
C ASP A 345 -21.94 3.86 -5.53
N ASN A 346 -20.89 4.35 -4.89
CA ASN A 346 -19.80 3.53 -4.38
C ASN A 346 -20.06 3.00 -2.95
N GLN A 347 -21.24 3.26 -2.35
CA GLN A 347 -21.51 2.90 -0.96
C GLN A 347 -21.38 1.40 -0.71
N LYS A 348 -21.95 0.58 -1.60
CA LYS A 348 -21.85 -0.88 -1.47
C LYS A 348 -20.39 -1.36 -1.52
N PHE A 349 -19.59 -0.80 -2.43
CA PHE A 349 -18.16 -1.11 -2.53
C PHE A 349 -17.42 -0.69 -1.26
N ASN A 350 -17.67 0.53 -0.78
CA ASN A 350 -17.06 1.03 0.46
C ASN A 350 -17.49 0.24 1.70
N GLN A 351 -18.76 -0.20 1.78
CA GLN A 351 -19.23 -1.08 2.86
C GLN A 351 -18.50 -2.43 2.89
N LEU A 352 -18.09 -2.95 1.73
CA LEU A 352 -17.38 -4.23 1.63
C LEU A 352 -15.88 -4.08 1.91
N TRP A 353 -15.25 -2.99 1.45
CA TRP A 353 -13.79 -2.87 1.41
C TRP A 353 -13.22 -1.79 2.33
N ASN A 354 -13.99 -0.74 2.61
CA ASN A 354 -13.60 0.44 3.39
C ASN A 354 -14.37 0.60 4.71
N THR A 355 -14.98 -0.46 5.21
CA THR A 355 -15.90 -0.43 6.36
C THR A 355 -15.35 0.36 7.56
N TYR A 356 -14.07 0.16 7.87
CA TYR A 356 -13.40 0.80 9.02
C TYR A 356 -12.51 1.98 8.63
N ASN A 357 -12.52 2.40 7.36
CA ASN A 357 -11.88 3.63 6.89
C ASN A 357 -12.85 4.82 7.02
N ASP A 358 -13.19 5.18 8.24
CA ASP A 358 -14.24 6.15 8.59
C ASP A 358 -13.70 7.45 9.20
N GLY A 359 -12.38 7.72 9.01
CA GLY A 359 -11.71 8.90 9.57
C GLY A 359 -11.27 8.73 11.04
N LYS A 360 -11.38 7.54 11.62
CA LYS A 360 -11.02 7.21 13.01
C LYS A 360 -10.04 6.03 13.11
N ALA A 361 -9.44 5.62 12.01
CA ALA A 361 -8.55 4.46 11.98
C ALA A 361 -7.29 4.69 12.84
N THR A 362 -6.67 5.88 12.76
CA THR A 362 -5.50 6.24 13.59
C THR A 362 -5.79 6.05 15.07
N SER A 363 -6.94 6.54 15.56
CA SER A 363 -7.30 6.43 16.98
C SER A 363 -7.52 4.97 17.41
N ARG A 364 -8.06 4.12 16.54
CA ARG A 364 -8.22 2.68 16.81
C ARG A 364 -6.88 1.96 16.85
N VAL A 365 -5.99 2.24 15.89
CA VAL A 365 -4.63 1.68 15.88
C VAL A 365 -3.84 2.09 17.13
N VAL A 366 -3.89 3.38 17.51
CA VAL A 366 -3.22 3.88 18.74
C VAL A 366 -3.79 3.18 19.98
N ARG A 367 -5.09 2.98 20.07
CA ARG A 367 -5.73 2.26 21.19
C ARG A 367 -5.26 0.80 21.28
N GLU A 368 -5.21 0.08 20.18
CA GLU A 368 -4.69 -1.30 20.13
C GLU A 368 -3.23 -1.38 20.64
N ILE A 369 -2.40 -0.42 20.22
CA ILE A 369 -1.02 -0.34 20.66
C ILE A 369 -0.94 -0.03 22.16
N LYS A 370 -1.83 0.83 22.66
CA LYS A 370 -1.90 1.21 24.08
C LYS A 370 -2.25 -0.01 24.97
N GLU A 371 -3.22 -0.80 24.58
CA GLU A 371 -3.61 -2.02 25.30
C GLU A 371 -2.39 -2.96 25.51
N VAL A 372 -1.58 -3.17 24.48
CA VAL A 372 -0.33 -3.93 24.58
C VAL A 372 0.70 -3.21 25.46
N MET A 373 0.90 -1.91 25.26
CA MET A 373 1.88 -1.13 26.03
C MET A 373 1.59 -1.14 27.54
N ASP A 374 0.31 -1.12 27.92
CA ASP A 374 -0.12 -1.10 29.31
C ASP A 374 -0.26 -2.51 29.93
N GLY A 375 -0.16 -3.55 29.10
CA GLY A 375 -0.21 -4.95 29.54
C GLY A 375 -1.65 -5.45 29.76
N GLU A 376 -2.61 -4.86 29.05
CA GLU A 376 -4.04 -5.23 29.07
C GLU A 376 -4.36 -6.33 28.06
N LYS A 377 -3.40 -6.63 27.15
CA LYS A 377 -3.50 -7.66 26.08
C LYS A 377 -2.38 -8.67 26.20
#